data_774073220c82b8bd51e95c8d9f2a237f
#
_entry.id   774073220c82b8bd51e95c8d9f2a237f
#
_cell.length_a   1.000
_cell.length_b   1.000
_cell.length_c   1.000
_cell.angle_alpha   90.00
_cell.angle_beta   90.00
_cell.angle_gamma   90.00
#
_symmetry.space_group_name_H-M   'P 1'
#
loop_
_entity.id
_entity.type
_entity.pdbx_description
1 polymer ?
#
loop_
_entity_poly.entity_id
_entity_poly.type
_entity_poly.pdbx_seq_one_letter_code
_entity_poly.pdbx_strand_id
1 'polypeptide(L)'
;MNIDIRATVMMVGILAAVFALWMLSRSYKLAKSARRLPFFFKKREQRERALKLVIGAILLGLLSFSSFTWGETIAYRHFPPTLTPSLTPTITLTPTITLTPTITLTPTLTNTPSVTNTPQIPQEIATQFEAIVTPNPYLIFSPLSIALKTDDAHQCVDPAIEFENPLTTVYACYSYNNMDDGVQWSELWYREDQLIKSSTGRWNGGTGGYGITSLELPTQDWLPGSYQVQFFVGEAWIVSGHFRVL
;
A
#
# COMPACT_ATOMS: atom_id res chain seq x y z
N MET A 1 -0.24 17.97 -17.59
CA MET A 1 0.11 16.61 -18.09
C MET A 1 0.78 15.91 -16.91
N ASN A 2 0.02 15.09 -16.18
CA ASN A 2 0.58 14.36 -15.04
C ASN A 2 1.38 13.18 -15.59
N ILE A 3 2.70 13.32 -15.57
CA ILE A 3 3.61 12.23 -15.94
C ILE A 3 3.71 11.31 -14.73
N ASP A 4 3.22 10.09 -14.88
CA ASP A 4 3.42 9.05 -13.87
C ASP A 4 4.90 8.62 -13.90
N ILE A 5 5.66 9.10 -12.91
CA ILE A 5 7.11 8.88 -12.79
C ILE A 5 7.39 7.36 -12.72
N ARG A 6 6.57 6.62 -11.98
CA ARG A 6 6.72 5.17 -11.84
C ARG A 6 6.57 4.44 -13.18
N ALA A 7 5.49 4.77 -13.91
CA ALA A 7 5.26 4.18 -15.24
C ALA A 7 6.40 4.54 -16.22
N THR A 8 6.90 5.78 -16.16
CA THR A 8 8.00 6.23 -17.02
C THR A 8 9.31 5.49 -16.73
N VAL A 9 9.68 5.34 -15.46
CA VAL A 9 10.89 4.61 -15.03
C VAL A 9 10.81 3.14 -15.43
N MET A 10 9.65 2.49 -15.22
CA MET A 10 9.42 1.12 -15.65
C MET A 10 9.53 0.97 -17.18
N MET A 11 8.96 1.90 -17.95
CA MET A 11 9.05 1.87 -19.42
C MET A 11 10.49 1.97 -19.91
N VAL A 12 11.30 2.85 -19.33
CA VAL A 12 12.71 2.98 -19.65
C VAL A 12 13.46 1.69 -19.35
N GLY A 13 13.22 1.08 -18.19
CA GLY A 13 13.83 -0.21 -17.82
C GLY A 13 13.47 -1.33 -18.80
N ILE A 14 12.19 -1.44 -19.17
CA ILE A 14 11.71 -2.45 -20.14
C ILE A 14 12.33 -2.23 -21.53
N LEU A 15 12.37 -0.99 -22.02
CA LEU A 15 12.99 -0.68 -23.31
C LEU A 15 14.47 -1.04 -23.32
N ALA A 16 15.22 -0.72 -22.25
CA ALA A 16 16.62 -1.09 -22.12
C ALA A 16 16.82 -2.62 -22.12
N ALA A 17 15.94 -3.37 -21.41
CA ALA A 17 15.98 -4.84 -21.41
C ALA A 17 15.71 -5.44 -22.79
N VAL A 18 14.70 -4.96 -23.51
CA VAL A 18 14.36 -5.42 -24.86
C VAL A 18 15.53 -5.16 -25.83
N PHE A 19 16.15 -3.98 -25.72
CA PHE A 19 17.28 -3.62 -26.56
C PHE A 19 18.54 -4.45 -26.25
N ALA A 20 18.78 -4.76 -24.97
CA ALA A 20 19.84 -5.67 -24.56
C ALA A 20 19.64 -7.08 -25.12
N LEU A 21 18.43 -7.63 -25.07
CA LEU A 21 18.08 -8.93 -25.64
C LEU A 21 18.26 -8.94 -27.17
N TRP A 22 17.87 -7.87 -27.83
CA TRP A 22 18.08 -7.73 -29.29
C TRP A 22 19.57 -7.72 -29.65
N MET A 23 20.42 -6.96 -28.90
CA MET A 23 21.86 -6.94 -29.09
C MET A 23 22.49 -8.31 -28.86
N LEU A 24 22.07 -9.06 -27.83
CA LEU A 24 22.52 -10.42 -27.57
C LEU A 24 22.16 -11.36 -28.72
N SER A 25 20.92 -11.29 -29.22
CA SER A 25 20.49 -12.13 -30.34
C SER A 25 21.29 -11.85 -31.61
N ARG A 26 21.62 -10.58 -31.86
CA ARG A 26 22.42 -10.16 -33.00
C ARG A 26 23.89 -10.56 -32.85
N SER A 27 24.45 -10.44 -31.65
CA SER A 27 25.79 -10.92 -31.31
C SER A 27 25.92 -12.43 -31.53
N TYR A 28 24.94 -13.21 -31.08
CA TYR A 28 24.90 -14.65 -31.27
C TYR A 28 24.89 -15.03 -32.75
N LYS A 29 24.09 -14.37 -33.60
CA LYS A 29 24.03 -14.58 -35.05
C LYS A 29 25.39 -14.28 -35.70
N LEU A 30 26.06 -13.17 -35.31
CA LEU A 30 27.39 -12.80 -35.81
C LEU A 30 28.45 -13.81 -35.37
N ALA A 31 28.42 -14.25 -34.12
CA ALA A 31 29.35 -15.26 -33.63
C ALA A 31 29.18 -16.62 -34.34
N LYS A 32 27.92 -17.01 -34.62
CA LYS A 32 27.59 -18.23 -35.36
C LYS A 32 28.07 -18.15 -36.83
N SER A 33 27.88 -17.01 -37.50
CA SER A 33 28.35 -16.80 -38.87
C SER A 33 29.88 -16.76 -38.95
N ALA A 34 30.56 -16.19 -37.95
CA ALA A 34 32.01 -16.15 -37.87
C ALA A 34 32.67 -17.55 -37.80
N ARG A 35 31.95 -18.56 -37.26
CA ARG A 35 32.47 -19.96 -37.23
C ARG A 35 32.50 -20.63 -38.57
N ARG A 36 31.76 -20.15 -39.59
CA ARG A 36 31.65 -20.74 -40.93
C ARG A 36 32.56 -20.09 -41.95
N LEU A 37 33.32 -19.02 -41.59
CA LEU A 37 34.18 -18.30 -42.50
C LEU A 37 35.60 -18.92 -42.53
N PRO A 38 36.15 -19.22 -43.72
CA PRO A 38 37.48 -19.78 -43.89
C PRO A 38 38.62 -18.76 -43.75
N PHE A 39 38.32 -17.45 -43.79
CA PHE A 39 39.30 -16.37 -43.76
C PHE A 39 39.59 -15.83 -42.38
N PHE A 40 40.82 -15.90 -41.92
CA PHE A 40 41.23 -15.55 -40.54
C PHE A 40 41.00 -14.07 -40.19
N PHE A 41 41.24 -13.15 -41.11
CA PHE A 41 41.05 -11.71 -40.88
C PHE A 41 39.59 -11.30 -40.70
N LYS A 42 38.68 -11.80 -41.54
CA LYS A 42 37.23 -11.54 -41.40
C LYS A 42 36.62 -12.17 -40.12
N LYS A 43 37.16 -13.29 -39.68
CA LYS A 43 36.76 -13.97 -38.45
C LYS A 43 37.13 -13.15 -37.23
N ARG A 44 38.30 -12.51 -37.20
CA ARG A 44 38.72 -11.63 -36.11
C ARG A 44 37.85 -10.38 -36.02
N GLU A 45 37.62 -9.72 -37.12
CA GLU A 45 36.74 -8.52 -37.17
C GLU A 45 35.31 -8.80 -36.74
N GLN A 46 34.73 -9.91 -37.18
CA GLN A 46 33.37 -10.28 -36.73
C GLN A 46 33.32 -10.66 -35.25
N ARG A 47 34.37 -11.26 -34.70
CA ARG A 47 34.48 -11.55 -33.26
C ARG A 47 34.57 -10.27 -32.43
N GLU A 48 35.34 -9.30 -32.88
CA GLU A 48 35.44 -7.99 -32.19
C GLU A 48 34.11 -7.23 -32.22
N ARG A 49 33.37 -7.25 -33.32
CA ARG A 49 32.04 -6.68 -33.43
C ARG A 49 31.05 -7.40 -32.53
N ALA A 50 31.07 -8.73 -32.48
CA ALA A 50 30.21 -9.51 -31.58
C ALA A 50 30.54 -9.23 -30.12
N LEU A 51 31.80 -9.10 -29.74
CA LEU A 51 32.23 -8.76 -28.39
C LEU A 51 31.73 -7.37 -27.96
N LYS A 52 31.87 -6.38 -28.84
CA LYS A 52 31.33 -5.01 -28.56
C LYS A 52 29.82 -5.02 -28.32
N LEU A 53 29.08 -5.83 -29.09
CA LEU A 53 27.62 -5.99 -28.87
C LEU A 53 27.30 -6.70 -27.56
N VAL A 54 28.09 -7.68 -27.12
CA VAL A 54 27.92 -8.34 -25.81
C VAL A 54 28.19 -7.36 -24.69
N ILE A 55 29.25 -6.59 -24.75
CA ILE A 55 29.58 -5.57 -23.75
C ILE A 55 28.43 -4.51 -23.66
N GLY A 56 27.96 -4.03 -24.80
CA GLY A 56 26.84 -3.11 -24.87
C GLY A 56 25.56 -3.70 -24.27
N ALA A 57 25.29 -4.97 -24.54
CA ALA A 57 24.12 -5.65 -23.96
C ALA A 57 24.23 -5.82 -22.43
N ILE A 58 25.43 -6.10 -21.91
CA ILE A 58 25.66 -6.17 -20.45
C ILE A 58 25.44 -4.79 -19.81
N LEU A 59 25.99 -3.73 -20.40
CA LEU A 59 25.79 -2.37 -19.88
C LEU A 59 24.32 -1.96 -19.88
N LEU A 60 23.58 -2.26 -20.93
CA LEU A 60 22.13 -2.00 -20.99
C LEU A 60 21.36 -2.87 -20.01
N GLY A 61 21.77 -4.11 -19.78
CA GLY A 61 21.18 -4.97 -18.76
C GLY A 61 21.38 -4.43 -17.34
N LEU A 62 22.59 -3.94 -17.04
CA LEU A 62 22.89 -3.28 -15.78
C LEU A 62 22.07 -1.98 -15.60
N LEU A 63 21.94 -1.19 -16.66
CA LEU A 63 21.12 0.02 -16.65
C LEU A 63 19.64 -0.33 -16.40
N SER A 64 19.12 -1.35 -17.06
CA SER A 64 17.76 -1.84 -16.84
C SER A 64 17.57 -2.27 -15.39
N PHE A 65 18.46 -3.09 -14.87
CA PHE A 65 18.41 -3.55 -13.48
C PHE A 65 18.48 -2.38 -12.48
N SER A 66 19.38 -1.42 -12.70
CA SER A 66 19.48 -0.20 -11.88
C SER A 66 18.21 0.65 -11.94
N SER A 67 17.56 0.74 -13.11
CA SER A 67 16.28 1.45 -13.23
C SER A 67 15.18 0.80 -12.40
N PHE A 68 15.09 -0.51 -12.34
CA PHE A 68 14.09 -1.21 -11.54
C PHE A 68 14.36 -1.11 -10.03
N THR A 69 15.63 -1.10 -9.59
CA THR A 69 16.00 -1.10 -8.18
C THR A 69 16.06 0.31 -7.56
N TRP A 70 16.60 1.28 -8.30
CA TRP A 70 16.86 2.64 -7.76
C TRP A 70 16.18 3.75 -8.56
N GLY A 71 15.66 3.46 -9.74
CA GLY A 71 15.14 4.48 -10.65
C GLY A 71 14.02 5.32 -10.04
N GLU A 72 13.10 4.69 -9.33
CA GLU A 72 11.98 5.36 -8.65
C GLU A 72 12.48 6.27 -7.51
N THR A 73 13.38 5.76 -6.67
CA THR A 73 13.95 6.51 -5.54
C THR A 73 14.73 7.73 -6.01
N ILE A 74 15.51 7.60 -7.08
CA ILE A 74 16.29 8.69 -7.67
C ILE A 74 15.36 9.74 -8.31
N ALA A 75 14.33 9.28 -9.02
CA ALA A 75 13.36 10.16 -9.67
C ALA A 75 12.58 11.01 -8.64
N TYR A 76 12.07 10.41 -7.56
CA TYR A 76 11.36 11.14 -6.50
C TYR A 76 12.27 12.09 -5.69
N ARG A 77 13.55 11.83 -5.63
CA ARG A 77 14.50 12.76 -4.98
C ARG A 77 14.65 14.08 -5.76
N HIS A 78 14.53 14.04 -7.08
CA HIS A 78 14.66 15.23 -7.93
C HIS A 78 13.30 15.84 -8.32
N PHE A 79 12.25 15.05 -8.35
CA PHE A 79 10.90 15.45 -8.71
C PHE A 79 9.91 14.96 -7.62
N PRO A 80 9.90 15.62 -6.45
CA PRO A 80 8.96 15.24 -5.40
C PRO A 80 7.53 15.40 -5.90
N PRO A 81 6.60 14.47 -5.53
CA PRO A 81 5.20 14.56 -5.91
C PRO A 81 4.62 15.87 -5.40
N THR A 82 4.01 16.64 -6.30
CA THR A 82 3.29 17.85 -5.94
C THR A 82 2.06 17.45 -5.12
N LEU A 83 1.95 17.95 -3.90
CA LEU A 83 0.76 17.76 -3.08
C LEU A 83 -0.44 18.35 -3.84
N THR A 84 -1.33 17.50 -4.31
CA THR A 84 -2.59 17.95 -4.90
C THR A 84 -3.40 18.59 -3.77
N PRO A 85 -3.74 19.89 -3.84
CA PRO A 85 -4.59 20.49 -2.83
C PRO A 85 -5.93 19.77 -2.84
N SER A 86 -6.24 19.09 -1.74
CA SER A 86 -7.58 18.56 -1.51
C SER A 86 -8.52 19.75 -1.47
N LEU A 87 -9.50 19.81 -2.37
CA LEU A 87 -10.56 20.80 -2.32
C LEU A 87 -11.41 20.50 -1.08
N THR A 88 -11.04 21.11 0.03
CA THR A 88 -11.92 21.17 1.19
C THR A 88 -13.14 21.98 0.76
N PRO A 89 -14.38 21.45 0.78
CA PRO A 89 -15.54 22.23 0.47
C PRO A 89 -15.66 23.33 1.52
N THR A 90 -15.36 24.56 1.12
CA THR A 90 -15.67 25.74 1.92
C THR A 90 -17.17 25.92 1.89
N ILE A 91 -17.84 25.58 2.97
CA ILE A 91 -19.26 25.94 3.17
C ILE A 91 -19.28 27.45 3.41
N THR A 92 -19.51 28.22 2.36
CA THR A 92 -19.81 29.64 2.49
C THR A 92 -21.24 29.77 3.02
N LEU A 93 -21.38 29.97 4.32
CA LEU A 93 -22.66 30.37 4.91
C LEU A 93 -22.91 31.79 4.48
N THR A 94 -23.80 32.02 3.53
CA THR A 94 -24.33 33.34 3.20
C THR A 94 -25.15 33.81 4.39
N PRO A 95 -24.80 34.90 5.08
CA PRO A 95 -25.62 35.41 6.18
C PRO A 95 -26.92 36.01 5.63
N THR A 96 -28.02 35.32 5.81
CA THR A 96 -29.34 35.94 5.65
C THR A 96 -29.62 36.76 6.92
N ILE A 97 -29.56 38.09 6.77
CA ILE A 97 -29.92 39.01 7.86
C ILE A 97 -31.44 39.04 7.97
N THR A 98 -31.98 38.26 8.91
CA THR A 98 -33.36 38.43 9.38
C THR A 98 -33.28 39.15 10.72
N LEU A 99 -33.66 40.43 10.71
CA LEU A 99 -33.81 41.22 11.94
C LEU A 99 -35.09 40.78 12.65
N THR A 100 -34.93 39.99 13.71
CA THR A 100 -35.99 39.72 14.69
C THR A 100 -35.43 40.10 16.09
N PRO A 101 -36.18 40.83 16.92
CA PRO A 101 -35.64 41.43 18.14
C PRO A 101 -35.35 40.39 19.24
N THR A 102 -34.18 40.45 19.64
CA THR A 102 -33.42 40.19 20.84
C THR A 102 -34.16 39.66 22.06
N ILE A 103 -33.84 38.40 22.41
CA ILE A 103 -33.68 37.98 23.79
C ILE A 103 -32.23 37.64 23.97
N THR A 104 -31.50 38.46 24.74
CA THR A 104 -30.11 38.22 25.09
C THR A 104 -30.03 37.05 26.06
N LEU A 105 -29.85 35.84 25.55
CA LEU A 105 -29.33 34.73 26.34
C LEU A 105 -27.81 34.82 26.28
N THR A 106 -27.18 35.03 27.42
CA THR A 106 -25.73 34.98 27.60
C THR A 106 -25.20 33.69 26.97
N PRO A 107 -24.28 33.73 26.00
CA PRO A 107 -23.70 32.50 25.44
C PRO A 107 -22.92 31.80 26.55
N THR A 108 -23.43 30.71 27.02
CA THR A 108 -22.61 29.74 27.75
C THR A 108 -21.61 29.18 26.75
N LEU A 109 -20.35 29.52 26.89
CA LEU A 109 -19.26 28.90 26.13
C LEU A 109 -19.22 27.42 26.56
N THR A 110 -19.95 26.58 25.84
CA THR A 110 -19.74 25.14 25.91
C THR A 110 -18.42 24.88 25.20
N ASN A 111 -17.34 24.78 25.96
CA ASN A 111 -16.10 24.17 25.45
C ASN A 111 -16.45 22.72 25.11
N THR A 112 -16.82 22.48 23.86
CA THR A 112 -16.82 21.12 23.32
C THR A 112 -15.35 20.76 23.20
N PRO A 113 -14.84 19.81 24.00
CA PRO A 113 -13.48 19.35 23.82
C PRO A 113 -13.38 18.74 22.43
N SER A 114 -12.58 19.31 21.56
CA SER A 114 -12.17 18.69 20.31
C SER A 114 -11.12 17.62 20.63
N VAL A 115 -11.54 16.60 21.39
CA VAL A 115 -10.75 15.39 21.57
C VAL A 115 -11.11 14.44 20.43
N THR A 116 -10.27 14.38 19.45
CA THR A 116 -10.25 13.24 18.56
C THR A 116 -9.80 12.05 19.41
N ASN A 117 -10.74 11.19 19.80
CA ASN A 117 -10.42 9.96 20.52
C ASN A 117 -9.65 9.04 19.56
N THR A 118 -8.32 9.18 19.51
CA THR A 118 -7.47 8.20 18.83
C THR A 118 -7.62 6.87 19.57
N PRO A 119 -7.96 5.79 18.88
CA PRO A 119 -8.05 4.48 19.50
C PRO A 119 -6.77 4.14 20.25
N GLN A 120 -6.91 3.57 21.44
CA GLN A 120 -5.78 3.10 22.22
C GLN A 120 -5.87 1.58 22.34
N ILE A 121 -4.71 0.93 22.32
CA ILE A 121 -4.68 -0.51 22.52
C ILE A 121 -5.04 -0.86 23.97
N PRO A 122 -5.93 -1.84 24.20
CA PRO A 122 -6.25 -2.29 25.55
C PRO A 122 -4.98 -2.81 26.27
N GLN A 123 -4.87 -2.46 27.56
CA GLN A 123 -3.71 -2.85 28.34
C GLN A 123 -3.49 -4.38 28.39
N GLU A 124 -4.57 -5.14 28.40
CA GLU A 124 -4.54 -6.61 28.38
C GLU A 124 -3.89 -7.17 27.10
N ILE A 125 -3.99 -6.46 25.98
CA ILE A 125 -3.34 -6.82 24.74
C ILE A 125 -1.88 -6.34 24.76
N ALA A 126 -1.64 -5.10 25.23
CA ALA A 126 -0.29 -4.54 25.29
C ALA A 126 0.67 -5.38 26.19
N THR A 127 0.16 -5.99 27.24
CA THR A 127 0.96 -6.89 28.11
C THR A 127 1.38 -8.19 27.44
N GLN A 128 0.78 -8.56 26.32
CA GLN A 128 1.12 -9.75 25.52
C GLN A 128 2.21 -9.49 24.47
N PHE A 129 2.73 -8.27 24.39
CA PHE A 129 3.73 -7.93 23.41
C PHE A 129 5.06 -8.64 23.68
N GLU A 130 5.56 -9.29 22.65
CA GLU A 130 6.83 -10.01 22.68
C GLU A 130 7.88 -9.41 21.73
N ALA A 131 7.49 -8.46 20.89
CA ALA A 131 8.38 -7.86 19.92
C ALA A 131 9.29 -6.82 20.57
N ILE A 132 10.54 -6.81 20.13
CA ILE A 132 11.56 -5.83 20.53
C ILE A 132 11.97 -4.91 19.37
N VAL A 133 11.37 -5.13 18.19
CA VAL A 133 11.63 -4.32 16.98
C VAL A 133 10.78 -3.07 17.04
N THR A 134 11.42 -1.90 16.91
CA THR A 134 10.72 -0.62 16.83
C THR A 134 10.07 -0.46 15.48
N PRO A 135 8.80 -0.04 15.40
CA PRO A 135 8.12 0.23 14.14
C PRO A 135 8.83 1.28 13.29
N ASN A 136 8.81 1.09 11.99
CA ASN A 136 9.32 2.06 11.02
C ASN A 136 8.45 3.33 11.04
N PRO A 137 9.01 4.54 11.22
CA PRO A 137 8.24 5.78 11.27
C PRO A 137 7.58 6.14 9.92
N TYR A 138 8.00 5.49 8.83
CA TYR A 138 7.45 5.68 7.48
C TYR A 138 6.46 4.57 7.09
N LEU A 139 6.00 3.80 8.05
CA LEU A 139 4.97 2.79 7.86
C LEU A 139 3.69 3.41 7.29
N ILE A 140 3.14 2.79 6.26
CA ILE A 140 1.92 3.23 5.59
C ILE A 140 0.98 2.05 5.42
N PHE A 141 -0.29 2.25 5.79
CA PHE A 141 -1.39 1.35 5.48
C PHE A 141 -2.42 2.09 4.63
N SER A 142 -3.05 1.37 3.69
CA SER A 142 -4.24 1.89 3.02
C SER A 142 -5.43 1.94 3.98
N PRO A 143 -6.48 2.72 3.67
CA PRO A 143 -7.80 2.50 4.27
C PRO A 143 -8.23 1.04 4.14
N LEU A 144 -8.96 0.54 5.13
CA LEU A 144 -9.48 -0.83 5.10
C LEU A 144 -10.70 -0.93 4.18
N SER A 145 -10.69 -1.92 3.31
CA SER A 145 -11.84 -2.32 2.50
C SER A 145 -12.50 -3.51 3.16
N ILE A 146 -13.82 -3.45 3.37
CA ILE A 146 -14.58 -4.52 4.02
C ILE A 146 -15.43 -5.25 2.97
N ALA A 147 -15.39 -6.59 2.97
CA ALA A 147 -16.14 -7.40 2.01
C ALA A 147 -16.47 -8.79 2.57
N LEU A 148 -17.37 -9.50 1.89
CA LEU A 148 -17.72 -10.89 2.20
C LEU A 148 -16.86 -11.90 1.44
N LYS A 149 -16.06 -11.44 0.48
CA LYS A 149 -15.20 -12.29 -0.37
C LYS A 149 -13.88 -11.59 -0.68
N THR A 150 -12.86 -12.38 -0.90
CA THR A 150 -11.56 -11.93 -1.37
C THR A 150 -11.14 -12.68 -2.63
N ASP A 151 -10.27 -12.10 -3.42
CA ASP A 151 -9.61 -12.76 -4.55
C ASP A 151 -8.30 -13.44 -4.14
N ASP A 152 -7.65 -14.10 -5.11
CA ASP A 152 -6.37 -14.80 -4.89
C ASP A 152 -5.20 -13.83 -4.59
N ALA A 153 -5.39 -12.53 -4.86
CA ALA A 153 -4.42 -11.48 -4.59
C ALA A 153 -4.64 -10.80 -3.22
N HIS A 154 -5.48 -11.37 -2.34
CA HIS A 154 -5.85 -10.82 -1.04
C HIS A 154 -6.54 -9.45 -1.12
N GLN A 155 -7.29 -9.20 -2.20
CA GLN A 155 -8.08 -8.00 -2.36
C GLN A 155 -9.56 -8.30 -2.12
N CYS A 156 -10.26 -7.35 -1.52
CA CYS A 156 -11.68 -7.45 -1.27
C CYS A 156 -12.48 -7.32 -2.57
N VAL A 157 -13.40 -8.25 -2.79
CA VAL A 157 -14.34 -8.24 -3.92
C VAL A 157 -15.65 -7.61 -3.46
N ASP A 158 -16.14 -6.65 -4.23
CA ASP A 158 -17.38 -5.90 -3.96
C ASP A 158 -17.43 -5.33 -2.52
N PRO A 159 -16.48 -4.43 -2.16
CA PRO A 159 -16.42 -3.88 -0.80
C PRO A 159 -17.67 -3.04 -0.49
N ALA A 160 -18.18 -3.20 0.75
CA ALA A 160 -19.35 -2.50 1.25
C ALA A 160 -19.15 -2.08 2.70
N ILE A 161 -20.05 -1.22 3.20
CA ILE A 161 -20.08 -0.78 4.60
C ILE A 161 -21.33 -1.25 5.32
N GLU A 162 -22.26 -1.90 4.64
CA GLU A 162 -23.47 -2.48 5.20
C GLU A 162 -23.66 -3.91 4.65
N PHE A 163 -24.01 -4.83 5.52
CA PHE A 163 -24.20 -6.24 5.19
C PHE A 163 -25.48 -6.78 5.83
N GLU A 164 -26.23 -7.57 5.09
CA GLU A 164 -27.42 -8.24 5.57
C GLU A 164 -27.08 -9.64 6.12
N ASN A 165 -27.76 -10.04 7.20
CA ASN A 165 -27.70 -11.43 7.65
C ASN A 165 -28.42 -12.35 6.66
N PRO A 166 -27.99 -13.64 6.53
CA PRO A 166 -27.02 -14.36 7.36
C PRO A 166 -25.57 -14.17 6.94
N LEU A 167 -24.70 -13.89 7.90
CA LEU A 167 -23.26 -13.79 7.71
C LEU A 167 -22.52 -14.97 8.36
N THR A 168 -21.32 -15.27 7.88
CA THR A 168 -20.40 -16.23 8.49
C THR A 168 -19.02 -15.63 8.65
N THR A 169 -18.56 -14.87 7.64
CA THR A 169 -17.22 -14.29 7.61
C THR A 169 -17.27 -12.93 6.96
N VAL A 170 -16.60 -11.95 7.57
CA VAL A 170 -16.34 -10.64 7.01
C VAL A 170 -14.83 -10.44 6.94
N TYR A 171 -14.34 -9.98 5.81
CA TYR A 171 -12.94 -9.72 5.55
C TYR A 171 -12.64 -8.23 5.60
N ALA A 172 -11.46 -7.87 6.13
CA ALA A 172 -10.86 -6.55 6.00
C ALA A 172 -9.56 -6.69 5.23
N CYS A 173 -9.50 -6.04 4.06
CA CYS A 173 -8.37 -6.07 3.15
C CYS A 173 -7.63 -4.74 3.20
N TYR A 174 -6.32 -4.78 3.07
CA TYR A 174 -5.46 -3.62 3.11
C TYR A 174 -4.20 -3.83 2.28
N SER A 175 -3.55 -2.74 1.92
CA SER A 175 -2.17 -2.75 1.46
C SER A 175 -1.29 -2.05 2.49
N TYR A 176 -0.03 -2.46 2.55
CA TYR A 176 0.93 -1.88 3.49
C TYR A 176 2.28 -1.71 2.81
N ASN A 177 3.08 -0.80 3.35
CA ASN A 177 4.45 -0.57 2.92
C ASN A 177 5.31 -0.09 4.10
N ASN A 178 6.61 -0.36 4.03
CA ASN A 178 7.59 -0.04 5.08
C ASN A 178 7.30 -0.73 6.43
N MET A 179 6.70 -1.91 6.41
CA MET A 179 6.55 -2.74 7.59
C MET A 179 7.80 -3.58 7.78
N ASP A 180 8.30 -3.70 9.00
CA ASP A 180 9.48 -4.50 9.31
C ASP A 180 9.08 -5.83 9.96
N ASP A 181 9.72 -6.94 9.55
CA ASP A 181 9.50 -8.22 10.17
C ASP A 181 9.96 -8.20 11.63
N GLY A 182 9.17 -8.83 12.50
CA GLY A 182 9.41 -8.87 13.94
C GLY A 182 8.82 -7.71 14.73
N VAL A 183 8.24 -6.70 14.10
CA VAL A 183 7.48 -5.63 14.78
C VAL A 183 6.20 -6.21 15.37
N GLN A 184 5.78 -5.70 16.54
CA GLN A 184 4.48 -6.05 17.11
C GLN A 184 3.33 -5.53 16.26
N TRP A 185 2.44 -6.40 15.94
CA TRP A 185 1.24 -6.16 15.16
C TRP A 185 0.03 -6.64 15.96
N SER A 186 -1.07 -5.88 15.91
CA SER A 186 -2.31 -6.28 16.57
C SER A 186 -3.52 -5.86 15.74
N GLU A 187 -4.53 -6.73 15.69
CA GLU A 187 -5.84 -6.48 15.13
C GLU A 187 -6.91 -6.70 16.19
N LEU A 188 -7.83 -5.77 16.28
CA LEU A 188 -8.91 -5.79 17.27
C LEU A 188 -10.24 -5.58 16.55
N TRP A 189 -11.19 -6.49 16.75
CA TRP A 189 -12.54 -6.41 16.20
C TRP A 189 -13.53 -6.11 17.30
N TYR A 190 -14.31 -5.09 17.08
CA TYR A 190 -15.33 -4.62 18.02
C TYR A 190 -16.71 -4.71 17.39
N ARG A 191 -17.72 -4.94 18.21
CA ARG A 191 -19.13 -4.65 17.95
C ARG A 191 -19.55 -3.59 18.94
N GLU A 192 -20.02 -2.46 18.46
CA GLU A 192 -20.16 -1.25 19.27
C GLU A 192 -18.83 -0.98 20.01
N ASP A 193 -18.84 -0.94 21.34
CA ASP A 193 -17.64 -0.77 22.17
C ASP A 193 -17.11 -2.09 22.76
N GLN A 194 -17.69 -3.23 22.39
CA GLN A 194 -17.30 -4.53 22.92
C GLN A 194 -16.25 -5.19 22.02
N LEU A 195 -15.08 -5.51 22.58
CA LEU A 195 -14.08 -6.33 21.92
C LEU A 195 -14.61 -7.76 21.73
N ILE A 196 -14.69 -8.24 20.48
CA ILE A 196 -15.19 -9.58 20.14
C ILE A 196 -14.10 -10.51 19.62
N LYS A 197 -13.03 -9.96 19.01
CA LYS A 197 -11.87 -10.73 18.60
C LYS A 197 -10.62 -9.87 18.70
N SER A 198 -9.54 -10.46 19.16
CA SER A 198 -8.20 -9.86 19.10
C SER A 198 -7.18 -10.87 18.59
N SER A 199 -6.21 -10.38 17.85
CA SER A 199 -5.03 -11.14 17.47
C SER A 199 -3.82 -10.23 17.62
N THR A 200 -2.75 -10.73 18.22
CA THR A 200 -1.51 -9.99 18.41
C THR A 200 -0.32 -10.91 18.21
N GLY A 201 0.76 -10.38 17.67
CA GLY A 201 1.96 -11.17 17.42
C GLY A 201 3.05 -10.39 16.70
N ARG A 202 4.11 -11.09 16.33
CA ARG A 202 5.20 -10.53 15.54
C ARG A 202 4.86 -10.59 14.06
N TRP A 203 5.03 -9.47 13.38
CA TRP A 203 4.85 -9.40 11.93
C TRP A 203 5.87 -10.29 11.20
N ASN A 204 5.43 -11.00 10.18
CA ASN A 204 6.25 -11.84 9.30
C ASN A 204 5.81 -11.77 7.83
N GLY A 205 5.07 -10.71 7.46
CA GLY A 205 4.52 -10.52 6.12
C GLY A 205 5.45 -9.78 5.15
N GLY A 206 6.69 -9.47 5.58
CA GLY A 206 7.62 -8.69 4.78
C GLY A 206 7.33 -7.20 4.81
N THR A 207 8.03 -6.43 3.96
CA THR A 207 8.06 -4.97 4.02
C THR A 207 6.90 -4.29 3.31
N GLY A 208 6.16 -4.99 2.45
CA GLY A 208 5.04 -4.41 1.72
C GLY A 208 4.25 -5.44 0.93
N GLY A 209 2.99 -5.16 0.70
CA GLY A 209 2.09 -6.04 -0.02
C GLY A 209 0.61 -5.79 0.26
N TYR A 210 -0.18 -6.81 0.02
CA TYR A 210 -1.59 -6.87 0.38
C TYR A 210 -1.78 -7.85 1.53
N GLY A 211 -2.66 -7.51 2.44
CA GLY A 211 -3.02 -8.34 3.58
C GLY A 211 -4.53 -8.41 3.77
N ILE A 212 -4.96 -9.47 4.41
CA ILE A 212 -6.34 -9.67 4.81
C ILE A 212 -6.39 -10.09 6.29
N THR A 213 -7.45 -9.70 6.94
CA THR A 213 -7.89 -10.28 8.21
C THR A 213 -9.37 -10.59 8.11
N SER A 214 -9.87 -11.47 8.95
CA SER A 214 -11.28 -11.88 8.94
C SER A 214 -11.86 -11.92 10.34
N LEU A 215 -13.15 -11.58 10.43
CA LEU A 215 -13.99 -11.90 11.56
C LEU A 215 -14.88 -13.07 11.16
N GLU A 216 -14.70 -14.20 11.82
CA GLU A 216 -15.50 -15.40 11.65
C GLU A 216 -16.33 -15.64 12.91
N LEU A 217 -17.62 -15.66 12.77
CA LEU A 217 -18.56 -15.94 13.84
C LEU A 217 -19.62 -16.97 13.35
N PRO A 218 -20.17 -17.79 14.26
CA PRO A 218 -21.38 -18.53 13.97
C PRO A 218 -22.50 -17.59 13.50
N THR A 219 -23.31 -18.00 12.55
CA THR A 219 -24.35 -17.13 11.96
C THR A 219 -25.27 -16.49 12.97
N GLN A 220 -25.59 -17.21 14.06
CA GLN A 220 -26.47 -16.70 15.13
C GLN A 220 -25.80 -15.60 15.99
N ASP A 221 -24.46 -15.46 15.93
CA ASP A 221 -23.71 -14.52 16.75
C ASP A 221 -23.48 -13.18 16.00
N TRP A 222 -23.83 -13.14 14.71
CA TRP A 222 -23.88 -11.91 13.93
C TRP A 222 -25.12 -11.09 14.31
N LEU A 223 -24.97 -10.26 15.32
CA LEU A 223 -26.08 -9.39 15.78
C LEU A 223 -26.07 -8.07 14.99
N PRO A 224 -27.23 -7.51 14.67
CA PRO A 224 -27.31 -6.16 14.08
C PRO A 224 -26.59 -5.12 14.93
N GLY A 225 -25.92 -4.17 14.27
CA GLY A 225 -25.17 -3.12 14.94
C GLY A 225 -23.96 -2.66 14.17
N SER A 226 -23.18 -1.76 14.77
CA SER A 226 -21.94 -1.23 14.24
C SER A 226 -20.77 -2.12 14.60
N TYR A 227 -19.94 -2.43 13.60
CA TYR A 227 -18.72 -3.20 13.78
C TYR A 227 -17.52 -2.36 13.35
N GLN A 228 -16.41 -2.58 14.04
CA GLN A 228 -15.16 -1.90 13.75
C GLN A 228 -14.00 -2.86 13.83
N VAL A 229 -13.05 -2.73 12.93
CA VAL A 229 -11.72 -3.35 13.03
C VAL A 229 -10.66 -2.28 13.16
N GLN A 230 -9.74 -2.46 14.09
CA GLN A 230 -8.66 -1.53 14.38
C GLN A 230 -7.32 -2.25 14.26
N PHE A 231 -6.35 -1.59 13.62
CA PHE A 231 -4.98 -2.09 13.49
C PHE A 231 -4.01 -1.23 14.26
N PHE A 232 -3.11 -1.92 14.96
CA PHE A 232 -2.04 -1.31 15.73
C PHE A 232 -0.69 -1.90 15.31
N VAL A 233 0.34 -1.07 15.33
CA VAL A 233 1.74 -1.50 15.21
C VAL A 233 2.50 -0.98 16.42
N GLY A 234 2.98 -1.90 17.26
CA GLY A 234 3.29 -1.57 18.64
C GLY A 234 2.03 -1.07 19.36
N GLU A 235 2.15 0.02 20.09
CA GLU A 235 1.02 0.68 20.75
C GLU A 235 0.30 1.72 19.87
N ALA A 236 0.90 2.05 18.71
CA ALA A 236 0.36 3.06 17.83
C ALA A 236 -0.82 2.53 17.01
N TRP A 237 -1.96 3.23 17.08
CA TRP A 237 -3.06 3.03 16.16
C TRP A 237 -2.65 3.45 14.74
N ILE A 238 -2.96 2.62 13.75
CA ILE A 238 -2.60 2.84 12.36
C ILE A 238 -3.81 3.15 11.49
N VAL A 239 -4.82 2.28 11.51
CA VAL A 239 -6.01 2.41 10.66
C VAL A 239 -7.20 1.68 11.29
N SER A 240 -8.40 2.14 10.96
CA SER A 240 -9.66 1.46 11.31
C SER A 240 -10.55 1.32 10.09
N GLY A 241 -11.34 0.25 10.08
CA GLY A 241 -12.46 0.03 9.17
C GLY A 241 -13.76 -0.10 9.95
N HIS A 242 -14.86 0.38 9.37
CA HIS A 242 -16.19 0.32 9.96
C HIS A 242 -17.17 -0.31 9.00
N PHE A 243 -18.10 -1.09 9.53
CA PHE A 243 -19.24 -1.61 8.78
C PHE A 243 -20.43 -1.83 9.70
N ARG A 244 -21.58 -2.02 9.12
CA ARG A 244 -22.84 -2.27 9.84
C ARG A 244 -23.46 -3.58 9.41
N VAL A 245 -23.98 -4.33 10.36
CA VAL A 245 -24.84 -5.50 10.13
C VAL A 245 -26.28 -5.09 10.35
N LEU A 246 -27.14 -5.40 9.36
CA LEU A 246 -28.56 -5.06 9.35
C LEU A 246 -29.43 -6.17 9.90
#